data_2d793f20ed45d70bcb8e21ec790382d9
#
_entry.id   2d793f20ed45d70bcb8e21ec790382d9
#
_cell.length_a   1.000
_cell.length_b   1.000
_cell.length_c   1.000
_cell.angle_alpha   90.00
_cell.angle_beta   90.00
_cell.angle_gamma   90.00
#
_symmetry.space_group_name_H-M   'P 1'
#
loop_
_entity.id
_entity.type
_entity.pdbx_description
1 polymer ?
#
loop_
_entity_poly.entity_id
_entity_poly.type
_entity_poly.pdbx_seq_one_letter_code
_entity_poly.pdbx_strand_id
1 'polypeptide(L)'
;TLKFVSTSEHLSRVLEIVPDLDWSPATIGLCKAVELELIERILIPLLAQTQGKNIEVDVKDKDLGRVAKFIAEPNNKPPEMGAFAHFLQTSLNSQTRRTTSPIVERLYKLFHSWPNSDWISNPDGLYTAIVRLTQDFRNPAAHINTLTKKDYENCREFVIGANGILWKLISATQSHK
;
A
#
# COMPACT_ATOMS: atom_id res chain seq x y z
N THR A 1 -8.96 6.81 5.20
CA THR A 1 -8.93 6.81 3.72
C THR A 1 -9.77 7.94 3.14
N LEU A 2 -11.09 8.03 3.44
CA LEU A 2 -11.98 9.04 2.88
C LEU A 2 -11.48 10.48 3.05
N LYS A 3 -10.90 10.83 4.20
CA LYS A 3 -10.33 12.17 4.42
C LYS A 3 -9.25 12.53 3.38
N PHE A 4 -8.36 11.61 3.06
CA PHE A 4 -7.31 11.85 2.08
C PHE A 4 -7.85 11.99 0.66
N VAL A 5 -8.80 11.14 0.27
CA VAL A 5 -9.48 11.24 -1.03
C VAL A 5 -10.24 12.57 -1.12
N SER A 6 -11.05 12.92 -0.12
CA SER A 6 -11.81 14.18 -0.12
C SER A 6 -10.89 15.40 -0.15
N THR A 7 -9.78 15.39 0.59
CA THR A 7 -8.80 16.49 0.55
C THR A 7 -8.17 16.60 -0.83
N SER A 8 -7.78 15.47 -1.45
CA SER A 8 -7.23 15.44 -2.80
C SER A 8 -8.21 16.00 -3.83
N GLU A 9 -9.48 15.56 -3.81
CA GLU A 9 -10.54 16.06 -4.69
C GLU A 9 -10.86 17.55 -4.45
N HIS A 10 -10.77 18.03 -3.21
CA HIS A 10 -10.92 19.46 -2.91
C HIS A 10 -9.75 20.27 -3.48
N LEU A 11 -8.53 19.84 -3.24
CA LEU A 11 -7.34 20.49 -3.77
C LEU A 11 -7.35 20.52 -5.30
N SER A 12 -7.78 19.46 -5.97
CA SER A 12 -7.84 19.43 -7.43
C SER A 12 -8.77 20.53 -8.00
N ARG A 13 -9.92 20.76 -7.36
CA ARG A 13 -10.85 21.84 -7.75
C ARG A 13 -10.25 23.23 -7.56
N VAL A 14 -9.46 23.43 -6.51
CA VAL A 14 -8.76 24.69 -6.27
C VAL A 14 -7.67 24.90 -7.32
N LEU A 15 -6.91 23.85 -7.64
CA LEU A 15 -5.84 23.91 -8.64
C LEU A 15 -6.35 24.14 -10.07
N GLU A 16 -7.60 23.74 -10.37
CA GLU A 16 -8.23 24.01 -11.68
C GLU A 16 -8.48 25.52 -11.94
N ILE A 17 -8.58 26.32 -10.91
CA ILE A 17 -8.88 27.76 -11.04
C ILE A 17 -7.61 28.54 -11.40
N VAL A 18 -6.44 28.05 -11.04
CA VAL A 18 -5.17 28.76 -11.25
C VAL A 18 -4.29 27.93 -12.19
N PRO A 19 -4.00 28.44 -13.39
CA PRO A 19 -3.11 27.76 -14.34
C PRO A 19 -1.70 27.56 -13.77
N ASP A 20 -1.04 26.49 -14.21
CA ASP A 20 0.38 26.19 -13.98
C ASP A 20 0.78 25.91 -12.50
N LEU A 21 -0.19 25.60 -11.64
CA LEU A 21 0.12 25.16 -10.28
C LEU A 21 0.61 23.70 -10.26
N ASP A 22 1.40 23.40 -9.22
CA ASP A 22 1.87 22.05 -8.93
C ASP A 22 0.73 21.15 -8.40
N TRP A 23 0.47 20.05 -9.08
CA TRP A 23 -0.56 19.07 -8.72
C TRP A 23 -0.06 17.97 -7.75
N SER A 24 1.21 18.05 -7.35
CA SER A 24 1.81 17.09 -6.39
C SER A 24 1.03 16.97 -5.08
N PRO A 25 0.56 18.06 -4.43
CA PRO A 25 -0.20 17.95 -3.18
C PRO A 25 -1.49 17.12 -3.30
N ALA A 26 -2.22 17.29 -4.41
CA ALA A 26 -3.43 16.51 -4.67
C ALA A 26 -3.09 15.03 -4.94
N THR A 27 -2.04 14.77 -5.70
CA THR A 27 -1.55 13.41 -6.02
C THR A 27 -1.08 12.67 -4.76
N ILE A 28 -0.32 13.32 -3.88
CA ILE A 28 0.12 12.75 -2.59
C ILE A 28 -1.08 12.34 -1.72
N GLY A 29 -2.16 13.10 -1.74
CA GLY A 29 -3.40 12.75 -1.01
C GLY A 29 -3.95 11.39 -1.43
N LEU A 30 -3.99 11.10 -2.73
CA LEU A 30 -4.43 9.80 -3.27
C LEU A 30 -3.46 8.67 -2.87
N CYS A 31 -2.15 8.90 -2.96
CA CYS A 31 -1.15 7.92 -2.54
C CYS A 31 -1.30 7.57 -1.04
N LYS A 32 -1.50 8.58 -0.18
CA LYS A 32 -1.74 8.38 1.26
C LYS A 32 -3.02 7.61 1.56
N ALA A 33 -4.06 7.77 0.74
CA ALA A 33 -5.28 6.98 0.88
C ALA A 33 -5.00 5.49 0.69
N VAL A 34 -4.17 5.12 -0.30
CA VAL A 34 -3.74 3.73 -0.51
C VAL A 34 -2.85 3.24 0.64
N GLU A 35 -1.85 4.03 1.06
CA GLU A 35 -0.98 3.69 2.21
C GLU A 35 -1.82 3.33 3.44
N LEU A 36 -2.84 4.12 3.75
CA LEU A 36 -3.70 3.87 4.90
C LEU A 36 -4.51 2.58 4.77
N GLU A 37 -5.09 2.31 3.59
CA GLU A 37 -5.83 1.05 3.36
C GLU A 37 -4.92 -0.18 3.45
N LEU A 38 -3.67 -0.10 2.98
CA LEU A 38 -2.70 -1.18 3.14
C LEU A 38 -2.41 -1.47 4.62
N ILE A 39 -2.27 -0.42 5.44
CA ILE A 39 -2.07 -0.55 6.88
C ILE A 39 -3.32 -1.16 7.52
N GLU A 40 -4.49 -0.60 7.28
CA GLU A 40 -5.74 -1.01 7.94
C GLU A 40 -6.18 -2.42 7.54
N ARG A 41 -6.02 -2.79 6.26
CA ARG A 41 -6.54 -4.05 5.73
C ARG A 41 -5.53 -5.20 5.73
N ILE A 42 -4.25 -4.90 5.76
CA ILE A 42 -3.21 -5.95 5.69
C ILE A 42 -2.36 -5.96 6.96
N LEU A 43 -1.75 -4.83 7.34
CA LEU A 43 -0.81 -4.84 8.46
C LEU A 43 -1.50 -4.97 9.81
N ILE A 44 -2.65 -4.33 10.04
CA ILE A 44 -3.39 -4.46 11.29
C ILE A 44 -3.96 -5.87 11.50
N PRO A 45 -4.61 -6.53 10.51
CA PRO A 45 -4.98 -7.93 10.62
C PRO A 45 -3.79 -8.87 10.84
N LEU A 46 -2.67 -8.63 10.16
CA LEU A 46 -1.44 -9.40 10.37
C LEU A 46 -0.92 -9.23 11.80
N LEU A 47 -0.93 -8.01 12.33
CA LEU A 47 -0.58 -7.71 13.72
C LEU A 47 -1.47 -8.47 14.70
N ALA A 48 -2.79 -8.46 14.49
CA ALA A 48 -3.72 -9.20 15.34
C ALA A 48 -3.42 -10.71 15.38
N GLN A 49 -3.02 -11.30 14.24
CA GLN A 49 -2.61 -12.72 14.18
C GLN A 49 -1.26 -13.01 14.84
N THR A 50 -0.47 -11.98 15.12
CA THR A 50 0.88 -12.10 15.68
C THR A 50 0.95 -11.78 17.17
N GLN A 51 -0.12 -11.27 17.76
CA GLN A 51 -0.16 -10.92 19.19
C GLN A 51 0.26 -12.09 20.09
N GLY A 52 1.15 -11.82 21.03
CA GLY A 52 1.69 -12.82 21.96
C GLY A 52 2.69 -13.81 21.37
N LYS A 53 3.10 -13.64 20.10
CA LYS A 53 4.09 -14.50 19.46
C LYS A 53 5.38 -13.72 19.26
N ASN A 54 6.50 -14.39 19.53
CA ASN A 54 7.82 -13.80 19.25
C ASN A 54 7.99 -13.63 17.74
N ILE A 55 8.25 -12.41 17.29
CA ILE A 55 8.53 -12.10 15.88
C ILE A 55 10.02 -11.77 15.81
N GLU A 56 10.78 -12.67 15.21
CA GLU A 56 12.17 -12.40 14.91
C GLU A 56 12.27 -11.29 13.87
N VAL A 57 13.01 -10.24 14.21
CA VAL A 57 13.33 -9.16 13.29
C VAL A 57 14.44 -9.64 12.37
N ASP A 58 14.16 -9.70 11.06
CA ASP A 58 15.20 -10.02 10.07
C ASP A 58 16.18 -8.85 9.95
N VAL A 59 17.30 -8.96 10.66
CA VAL A 59 18.34 -7.91 10.70
C VAL A 59 19.07 -7.78 9.38
N LYS A 60 19.10 -8.83 8.54
CA LYS A 60 19.80 -8.83 7.25
C LYS A 60 18.95 -8.19 6.14
N ASP A 61 17.64 -8.31 6.23
CA ASP A 61 16.70 -7.71 5.27
C ASP A 61 16.08 -6.48 5.92
N LYS A 62 16.59 -5.30 5.54
CA LYS A 62 16.16 -4.02 6.14
C LYS A 62 14.67 -3.74 5.97
N ASP A 63 14.09 -4.12 4.86
CA ASP A 63 12.69 -3.84 4.56
C ASP A 63 11.76 -4.80 5.30
N LEU A 64 12.07 -6.08 5.34
CA LEU A 64 11.39 -7.02 6.22
C LEU A 64 11.57 -6.64 7.70
N GLY A 65 12.76 -6.17 8.09
CA GLY A 65 13.03 -5.69 9.43
C GLY A 65 12.16 -4.49 9.84
N ARG A 66 11.86 -3.56 8.92
CA ARG A 66 10.94 -2.43 9.16
C ARG A 66 9.51 -2.89 9.40
N VAL A 67 9.04 -3.84 8.56
CA VAL A 67 7.71 -4.44 8.73
C VAL A 67 7.62 -5.20 10.05
N ALA A 68 8.62 -6.03 10.36
CA ALA A 68 8.66 -6.81 11.61
C ALA A 68 8.65 -5.91 12.85
N LYS A 69 9.40 -4.79 12.84
CA LYS A 69 9.37 -3.79 13.92
C LYS A 69 7.99 -3.18 14.13
N PHE A 70 7.32 -2.81 13.04
CA PHE A 70 5.96 -2.26 13.14
C PHE A 70 4.97 -3.29 13.70
N ILE A 71 5.08 -4.55 13.29
CA ILE A 71 4.22 -5.63 13.79
C ILE A 71 4.53 -5.95 15.25
N ALA A 72 5.80 -5.90 15.68
CA ALA A 72 6.17 -6.11 17.09
C ALA A 72 5.75 -4.94 17.99
N GLU A 73 5.87 -3.72 17.50
CA GLU A 73 5.61 -2.47 18.22
C GLU A 73 4.78 -1.52 17.38
N PRO A 74 3.44 -1.60 17.40
CA PRO A 74 2.54 -0.82 16.53
C PRO A 74 2.61 0.70 16.71
N ASN A 75 3.22 1.17 17.80
CA ASN A 75 3.48 2.60 18.00
C ASN A 75 4.62 3.14 17.14
N ASN A 76 5.40 2.26 16.52
CA ASN A 76 6.41 2.66 15.55
C ASN A 76 5.75 3.17 14.25
N LYS A 77 6.51 3.98 13.52
CA LYS A 77 6.11 4.44 12.18
C LYS A 77 5.81 3.22 11.28
N PRO A 78 4.66 3.20 10.58
CA PRO A 78 4.38 2.16 9.59
C PRO A 78 5.49 2.07 8.52
N PRO A 79 5.71 0.88 7.94
CA PRO A 79 6.68 0.72 6.87
C PRO A 79 6.28 1.57 5.66
N GLU A 80 7.27 2.11 4.97
CA GLU A 80 7.07 2.84 3.72
C GLU A 80 6.57 1.91 2.61
N MET A 81 5.90 2.45 1.60
CA MET A 81 5.33 1.67 0.50
C MET A 81 6.35 0.74 -0.17
N GLY A 82 7.62 1.17 -0.33
CA GLY A 82 8.68 0.34 -0.89
C GLY A 82 8.98 -0.90 -0.03
N ALA A 83 9.10 -0.72 1.27
CA ALA A 83 9.31 -1.84 2.21
C ALA A 83 8.09 -2.78 2.22
N PHE A 84 6.89 -2.24 2.13
CA PHE A 84 5.68 -3.04 2.03
C PHE A 84 5.62 -3.82 0.70
N ALA A 85 5.98 -3.21 -0.42
CA ALA A 85 6.06 -3.88 -1.72
C ALA A 85 7.07 -5.05 -1.69
N HIS A 86 8.25 -4.83 -1.11
CA HIS A 86 9.24 -5.90 -0.92
C HIS A 86 8.71 -7.05 -0.06
N PHE A 87 7.99 -6.75 1.01
CA PHE A 87 7.36 -7.74 1.88
C PHE A 87 6.31 -8.57 1.12
N LEU A 88 5.46 -7.92 0.31
CA LEU A 88 4.50 -8.59 -0.57
C LEU A 88 5.20 -9.53 -1.55
N GLN A 89 6.18 -9.02 -2.30
CA GLN A 89 6.92 -9.78 -3.28
C GLN A 89 7.59 -11.01 -2.65
N THR A 90 8.21 -10.81 -1.49
CA THR A 90 8.89 -11.89 -0.75
C THR A 90 7.89 -12.96 -0.32
N SER A 91 6.72 -12.56 0.18
CA SER A 91 5.67 -13.49 0.61
C SER A 91 5.10 -14.29 -0.55
N LEU A 92 4.86 -13.68 -1.69
CA LEU A 92 4.27 -14.34 -2.85
C LEU A 92 5.27 -15.24 -3.59
N ASN A 93 6.51 -14.80 -3.76
CA ASN A 93 7.46 -15.42 -4.70
C ASN A 93 8.55 -16.27 -4.03
N SER A 94 8.78 -16.15 -2.72
CA SER A 94 9.89 -16.86 -2.07
C SER A 94 9.41 -17.98 -1.14
N GLN A 95 9.40 -19.22 -1.62
CA GLN A 95 9.10 -20.38 -0.78
C GLN A 95 10.08 -20.50 0.39
N THR A 96 11.38 -20.30 0.13
CA THR A 96 12.41 -20.36 1.19
C THR A 96 12.12 -19.32 2.28
N ARG A 97 11.75 -18.09 1.93
CA ARG A 97 11.43 -17.07 2.93
C ARG A 97 10.16 -17.38 3.71
N ARG A 98 9.17 -17.98 3.07
CA ARG A 98 7.96 -18.46 3.78
C ARG A 98 8.26 -19.51 4.85
N THR A 99 9.27 -20.36 4.61
CA THR A 99 9.66 -21.42 5.58
C THR A 99 10.61 -20.90 6.67
N THR A 100 11.36 -19.82 6.44
CA THR A 100 12.38 -19.30 7.36
C THR A 100 11.97 -18.04 8.10
N SER A 101 10.95 -17.33 7.66
CA SER A 101 10.45 -16.10 8.27
C SER A 101 8.98 -16.22 8.67
N PRO A 102 8.67 -16.29 9.97
CA PRO A 102 7.28 -16.43 10.45
C PRO A 102 6.35 -15.30 9.98
N ILE A 103 6.85 -14.07 9.83
CA ILE A 103 6.04 -12.95 9.37
C ILE A 103 5.68 -13.08 7.88
N VAL A 104 6.60 -13.58 7.06
CA VAL A 104 6.40 -13.81 5.62
C VAL A 104 5.37 -14.93 5.43
N GLU A 105 5.48 -16.02 6.18
CA GLU A 105 4.52 -17.12 6.16
C GLU A 105 3.10 -16.67 6.55
N ARG A 106 3.00 -15.84 7.58
CA ARG A 106 1.69 -15.34 8.05
C ARG A 106 1.03 -14.42 7.04
N LEU A 107 1.79 -13.54 6.39
CA LEU A 107 1.25 -12.71 5.32
C LEU A 107 0.71 -13.58 4.18
N TYR A 108 1.47 -14.59 3.77
CA TYR A 108 1.05 -15.53 2.76
C TYR A 108 -0.26 -16.24 3.13
N LYS A 109 -0.35 -16.75 4.37
CA LYS A 109 -1.58 -17.38 4.89
C LYS A 109 -2.75 -16.42 4.99
N LEU A 110 -2.51 -15.16 5.40
CA LEU A 110 -3.53 -14.12 5.47
C LEU A 110 -4.16 -13.89 4.09
N PHE A 111 -3.35 -13.74 3.04
CA PHE A 111 -3.87 -13.56 1.69
C PHE A 111 -4.73 -14.73 1.22
N HIS A 112 -4.28 -15.96 1.46
CA HIS A 112 -5.02 -17.16 1.08
C HIS A 112 -6.24 -17.44 1.95
N SER A 113 -6.44 -16.70 3.04
CA SER A 113 -7.66 -16.77 3.84
C SER A 113 -8.80 -15.90 3.30
N TRP A 114 -8.52 -14.99 2.38
CA TRP A 114 -9.54 -14.10 1.80
C TRP A 114 -10.17 -14.71 0.56
N PRO A 115 -11.51 -14.67 0.46
CA PRO A 115 -12.25 -15.34 -0.63
C PRO A 115 -11.96 -14.74 -2.01
N ASN A 116 -11.57 -13.49 -2.09
CA ASN A 116 -11.31 -12.77 -3.34
C ASN A 116 -9.83 -12.37 -3.48
N SER A 117 -8.92 -13.20 -3.00
CA SER A 117 -7.49 -12.89 -2.93
C SER A 117 -6.75 -12.99 -4.28
N ASP A 118 -7.38 -13.44 -5.34
CA ASP A 118 -6.74 -13.69 -6.63
C ASP A 118 -5.94 -12.47 -7.14
N TRP A 119 -6.51 -11.28 -7.04
CA TRP A 119 -5.80 -10.07 -7.44
C TRP A 119 -4.60 -9.76 -6.51
N ILE A 120 -4.71 -10.03 -5.22
CA ILE A 120 -3.62 -9.79 -4.26
C ILE A 120 -2.48 -10.78 -4.49
N SER A 121 -2.81 -12.04 -4.76
CA SER A 121 -1.86 -13.14 -4.92
C SER A 121 -1.23 -13.20 -6.32
N ASN A 122 -1.81 -12.48 -7.29
CA ASN A 122 -1.28 -12.43 -8.66
C ASN A 122 0.00 -11.58 -8.71
N PRO A 123 1.08 -12.03 -9.38
CA PRO A 123 2.28 -11.22 -9.60
C PRO A 123 1.99 -9.86 -10.24
N ASP A 124 1.03 -9.78 -11.17
CA ASP A 124 0.59 -8.55 -11.82
C ASP A 124 -0.51 -7.81 -11.04
N GLY A 125 -0.79 -8.23 -9.82
CA GLY A 125 -1.84 -7.69 -8.98
C GLY A 125 -1.39 -6.57 -8.04
N LEU A 126 -1.62 -6.76 -6.74
CA LEU A 126 -1.35 -5.74 -5.72
C LEU A 126 0.11 -5.29 -5.70
N TYR A 127 1.08 -6.21 -5.79
CA TYR A 127 2.50 -5.87 -5.79
C TYR A 127 2.83 -4.89 -6.92
N THR A 128 2.49 -5.25 -8.16
CA THR A 128 2.75 -4.40 -9.34
C THR A 128 2.02 -3.06 -9.24
N ALA A 129 0.79 -3.05 -8.72
CA ALA A 129 0.03 -1.82 -8.51
C ALA A 129 0.73 -0.88 -7.50
N ILE A 130 1.28 -1.42 -6.39
CA ILE A 130 2.01 -0.61 -5.40
C ILE A 130 3.32 -0.09 -5.97
N VAL A 131 4.07 -0.92 -6.70
CA VAL A 131 5.31 -0.49 -7.36
C VAL A 131 5.02 0.66 -8.32
N ARG A 132 4.02 0.51 -9.19
CA ARG A 132 3.60 1.56 -10.12
C ARG A 132 3.15 2.83 -9.40
N LEU A 133 2.30 2.72 -8.37
CA LEU A 133 1.86 3.88 -7.59
C LEU A 133 3.05 4.63 -6.98
N THR A 134 4.05 3.89 -6.50
CA THR A 134 5.25 4.46 -5.90
C THR A 134 6.13 5.16 -6.93
N GLN A 135 6.39 4.51 -8.06
CA GLN A 135 7.33 4.99 -9.07
C GLN A 135 6.75 6.12 -9.92
N ASP A 136 5.49 5.96 -10.39
CA ASP A 136 4.90 6.88 -11.35
C ASP A 136 4.26 8.11 -10.68
N PHE A 137 3.82 7.99 -9.42
CA PHE A 137 3.05 9.06 -8.77
C PHE A 137 3.63 9.51 -7.43
N ARG A 138 3.84 8.59 -6.47
CA ARG A 138 4.22 8.96 -5.10
C ARG A 138 5.62 9.60 -5.04
N ASN A 139 6.61 8.99 -5.68
CA ASN A 139 7.98 9.50 -5.67
C ASN A 139 8.11 10.82 -6.46
N PRO A 140 7.59 10.93 -7.70
CA PRO A 140 7.56 12.22 -8.38
C PRO A 140 6.89 13.32 -7.56
N ALA A 141 5.71 13.05 -6.97
CA ALA A 141 4.97 14.03 -6.17
C ALA A 141 5.65 14.41 -4.84
N ALA A 142 6.52 13.55 -4.30
CA ALA A 142 7.23 13.80 -3.03
C ALA A 142 8.59 14.47 -3.21
N HIS A 143 9.10 14.52 -4.43
CA HIS A 143 10.40 15.09 -4.76
C HIS A 143 10.26 16.41 -5.53
N ILE A 144 11.34 16.85 -6.20
CA ILE A 144 11.45 18.18 -6.81
C ILE A 144 10.63 18.34 -8.12
N ASN A 145 10.00 17.28 -8.60
CA ASN A 145 9.21 17.34 -9.83
C ASN A 145 7.84 17.95 -9.56
N THR A 146 7.47 18.97 -10.33
CA THR A 146 6.10 19.45 -10.41
C THR A 146 5.26 18.46 -11.23
N LEU A 147 4.10 18.07 -10.71
CA LEU A 147 3.15 17.26 -11.45
C LEU A 147 2.14 18.14 -12.17
N THR A 148 1.70 17.66 -13.33
CA THR A 148 0.66 18.30 -14.13
C THR A 148 -0.74 17.82 -13.71
N LYS A 149 -1.78 18.53 -14.18
CA LYS A 149 -3.17 18.06 -14.07
C LYS A 149 -3.33 16.65 -14.65
N LYS A 150 -2.68 16.35 -15.78
CA LYS A 150 -2.75 15.03 -16.42
C LYS A 150 -2.16 13.92 -15.56
N ASP A 151 -1.08 14.20 -14.84
CA ASP A 151 -0.46 13.23 -13.92
C ASP A 151 -1.41 12.93 -12.75
N TYR A 152 -2.05 13.96 -12.20
CA TYR A 152 -3.09 13.80 -11.18
C TYR A 152 -4.28 12.99 -11.69
N GLU A 153 -4.82 13.28 -12.87
CA GLU A 153 -5.95 12.55 -13.46
C GLU A 153 -5.60 11.07 -13.68
N ASN A 154 -4.39 10.78 -14.16
CA ASN A 154 -3.90 9.42 -14.31
C ASN A 154 -3.78 8.70 -12.94
N CYS A 155 -3.23 9.37 -11.93
CA CYS A 155 -3.18 8.85 -10.56
C CYS A 155 -4.58 8.62 -9.99
N ARG A 156 -5.49 9.56 -10.20
CA ARG A 156 -6.87 9.50 -9.73
C ARG A 156 -7.59 8.28 -10.31
N GLU A 157 -7.53 8.09 -11.62
CA GLU A 157 -8.14 6.91 -12.27
C GLU A 157 -7.51 5.61 -11.74
N PHE A 158 -6.19 5.59 -11.57
CA PHE A 158 -5.47 4.42 -11.07
C PHE A 158 -5.82 4.08 -9.62
N VAL A 159 -6.09 5.09 -8.76
CA VAL A 159 -6.38 4.89 -7.33
C VAL A 159 -7.86 4.68 -7.05
N ILE A 160 -8.74 5.57 -7.57
CA ILE A 160 -10.17 5.62 -7.25
C ILE A 160 -11.09 5.40 -8.46
N GLY A 161 -10.55 5.16 -9.66
CA GLY A 161 -11.36 4.81 -10.82
C GLY A 161 -12.14 3.50 -10.62
N ALA A 162 -12.99 3.16 -11.57
CA ALA A 162 -13.88 1.97 -11.49
C ALA A 162 -13.13 0.66 -11.24
N ASN A 163 -11.88 0.55 -11.73
CA ASN A 163 -10.98 -0.59 -11.48
C ASN A 163 -9.74 -0.18 -10.65
N GLY A 164 -9.86 0.88 -9.87
CA GLY A 164 -8.76 1.45 -9.10
C GLY A 164 -8.29 0.55 -7.96
N ILE A 165 -7.09 0.84 -7.45
CA ILE A 165 -6.45 0.05 -6.38
C ILE A 165 -7.35 -0.04 -5.15
N LEU A 166 -7.96 1.09 -4.73
CA LEU A 166 -8.78 1.12 -3.51
C LEU A 166 -9.99 0.19 -3.64
N TRP A 167 -10.68 0.20 -4.77
CA TRP A 167 -11.81 -0.69 -5.00
C TRP A 167 -11.38 -2.16 -4.95
N LYS A 168 -10.32 -2.52 -5.67
CA LYS A 168 -9.78 -3.89 -5.70
C LYS A 168 -9.33 -4.36 -4.33
N LEU A 169 -8.64 -3.52 -3.57
CA LEU A 169 -8.16 -3.85 -2.23
C LEU A 169 -9.33 -4.06 -1.25
N ILE A 170 -10.33 -3.18 -1.30
CA ILE A 170 -11.55 -3.30 -0.49
C ILE A 170 -12.27 -4.61 -0.83
N SER A 171 -12.52 -4.87 -2.11
CA SER A 171 -13.24 -6.07 -2.56
C SER A 171 -12.51 -7.36 -2.20
N ALA A 172 -11.18 -7.38 -2.33
CA ALA A 172 -10.37 -8.56 -2.00
C ALA A 172 -10.36 -8.88 -0.50
N THR A 173 -10.48 -7.87 0.35
CA THR A 173 -10.39 -8.03 1.82
C THR A 173 -11.75 -8.08 2.54
N GLN A 174 -12.86 -7.88 1.81
CA GLN A 174 -14.19 -8.01 2.40
C GLN A 174 -14.53 -9.48 2.62
N SER A 175 -14.80 -9.84 3.88
CA SER A 175 -15.49 -11.10 4.17
C SER A 175 -16.94 -10.97 3.72
N HIS A 176 -17.40 -11.84 2.85
CA HIS A 176 -18.83 -11.98 2.63
C HIS A 176 -19.47 -12.41 3.97
N LYS A 177 -20.23 -11.50 4.56
CA LYS A 177 -21.10 -11.84 5.71
C LYS A 177 -22.29 -12.65 5.22
#